data_f32bdbcce2cacb7b9b26a811a997a141
#
_entry.id   f32bdbcce2cacb7b9b26a811a997a141
#
_cell.length_a   1.000
_cell.length_b   1.000
_cell.length_c   1.000
_cell.angle_alpha   90.00
_cell.angle_beta   90.00
_cell.angle_gamma   90.00
#
_symmetry.space_group_name_H-M   'P 1'
#
loop_
_entity.id
_entity.type
_entity.pdbx_description
1 polymer ?
#
loop_
_entity_poly.entity_id
_entity_poly.type
_entity_poly.pdbx_seq_one_letter_code
_entity_poly.pdbx_strand_id
1 'polypeptide(L)'
;DSEALDEVVVIGYGTVKKSDLTGAVGSVQMKDVSQVGITSADRALQGQIAGVQVNARTGQPGESMMIRVRGSNSLAGGNEPLYVIDGMPVEKMNSDINPEDILSMEVLKDASSTAIYGSRGANGVVMITTKRGRTGDTVLEYNGYVGVSSLRKKLDLLGKDDYIAMVNEVSQNDGNGIAITPEQAAMLPNNDWQDLAYQT
;
A
#
# COMPACT_ATOMS: atom_id res chain seq x y z
N ASP A 1 26.53 0.44 -30.83
CA ASP A 1 26.09 -0.93 -30.49
C ASP A 1 25.82 -0.97 -29.00
N SER A 2 24.57 -0.73 -28.61
CA SER A 2 24.10 -0.93 -27.24
C SER A 2 23.84 -2.41 -27.09
N GLU A 3 24.74 -3.16 -26.46
CA GLU A 3 24.42 -4.48 -25.95
C GLU A 3 23.26 -4.33 -24.97
N ALA A 4 22.07 -4.75 -25.38
CA ALA A 4 20.94 -4.92 -24.47
C ALA A 4 21.38 -6.01 -23.47
N LEU A 5 21.72 -5.61 -22.26
CA LEU A 5 21.95 -6.52 -21.16
C LEU A 5 20.69 -7.35 -21.00
N ASP A 6 20.78 -8.66 -21.29
CA ASP A 6 19.71 -9.61 -21.06
C ASP A 6 19.26 -9.49 -19.59
N GLU A 7 18.13 -8.88 -19.37
CA GLU A 7 17.57 -8.69 -18.01
C GLU A 7 17.21 -10.08 -17.46
N VAL A 8 17.94 -10.51 -16.45
CA VAL A 8 17.77 -11.81 -15.81
C VAL A 8 16.85 -11.67 -14.63
N VAL A 9 15.77 -12.42 -14.61
CA VAL A 9 14.78 -12.47 -13.54
C VAL A 9 15.02 -13.71 -12.69
N VAL A 10 15.04 -13.56 -11.37
CA VAL A 10 15.14 -14.67 -10.42
C VAL A 10 13.75 -15.25 -10.22
N ILE A 11 13.53 -16.51 -10.60
CA ILE A 11 12.26 -17.20 -10.39
C ILE A 11 12.50 -18.43 -9.52
N GLY A 12 11.87 -18.47 -8.35
CA GLY A 12 11.95 -19.62 -7.44
C GLY A 12 13.38 -20.00 -7.10
N TYR A 13 13.82 -21.13 -7.58
CA TYR A 13 15.16 -21.67 -7.29
C TYR A 13 16.18 -21.43 -8.42
N GLY A 14 15.86 -20.60 -9.41
CA GLY A 14 16.75 -20.37 -10.57
C GLY A 14 16.64 -18.98 -11.14
N THR A 15 17.60 -18.64 -11.99
CA THR A 15 17.59 -17.41 -12.79
C THR A 15 17.18 -17.74 -14.22
N VAL A 16 16.17 -17.06 -14.74
CA VAL A 16 15.68 -17.22 -16.12
C VAL A 16 15.76 -15.87 -16.80
N LYS A 17 16.08 -15.85 -18.09
CA LYS A 17 16.04 -14.61 -18.86
C LYS A 17 14.60 -14.11 -18.95
N LYS A 18 14.39 -12.81 -18.86
CA LYS A 18 13.05 -12.18 -18.95
C LYS A 18 12.37 -12.54 -20.27
N SER A 19 13.15 -12.68 -21.36
CA SER A 19 12.67 -13.12 -22.68
C SER A 19 12.08 -14.53 -22.69
N ASP A 20 12.51 -15.39 -21.79
CA ASP A 20 12.11 -16.79 -21.72
C ASP A 20 10.87 -17.01 -20.85
N LEU A 21 10.42 -15.95 -20.17
CA LEU A 21 9.20 -15.95 -19.40
C LEU A 21 7.99 -15.76 -20.31
N THR A 22 7.24 -16.81 -20.54
CA THR A 22 5.99 -16.79 -21.32
C THR A 22 4.83 -16.14 -20.60
N GLY A 23 4.99 -15.77 -19.32
CA GLY A 23 3.96 -15.16 -18.47
C GLY A 23 4.04 -13.63 -18.42
N ALA A 24 2.91 -12.97 -18.09
CA ALA A 24 2.89 -11.52 -17.88
C ALA A 24 3.57 -11.15 -16.56
N VAL A 25 4.87 -10.84 -16.63
CA VAL A 25 5.66 -10.34 -15.52
C VAL A 25 5.78 -8.83 -15.62
N GLY A 26 5.38 -8.13 -14.55
CA GLY A 26 5.64 -6.70 -14.40
C GLY A 26 6.92 -6.52 -13.59
N SER A 27 7.85 -5.73 -14.07
CA SER A 27 9.13 -5.44 -13.39
C SER A 27 9.27 -3.95 -13.15
N VAL A 28 9.73 -3.57 -11.96
CA VAL A 28 10.05 -2.20 -11.57
C VAL A 28 11.46 -2.19 -11.00
N GLN A 29 12.32 -1.37 -11.56
CA GLN A 29 13.64 -1.12 -11.01
C GLN A 29 13.59 0.06 -10.05
N MET A 30 14.17 -0.10 -8.86
CA MET A 30 14.12 0.96 -7.85
C MET A 30 14.86 2.23 -8.26
N LYS A 31 15.82 2.13 -9.18
CA LYS A 31 16.48 3.31 -9.75
C LYS A 31 15.52 4.28 -10.42
N ASP A 32 14.46 3.76 -11.04
CA ASP A 32 13.49 4.57 -11.79
C ASP A 32 12.48 5.24 -10.85
N VAL A 33 12.36 4.74 -9.64
CA VAL A 33 11.34 5.13 -8.65
C VAL A 33 11.91 5.98 -7.51
N SER A 34 13.21 5.87 -7.23
CA SER A 34 13.90 6.54 -6.10
C SER A 34 13.84 8.08 -6.12
N GLN A 35 13.49 8.69 -7.27
CA GLN A 35 13.38 10.14 -7.40
C GLN A 35 12.18 10.76 -6.65
N VAL A 36 11.26 9.98 -6.11
CA VAL A 36 9.96 10.46 -5.59
C VAL A 36 9.88 10.45 -4.05
N GLY A 37 10.99 10.19 -3.34
CA GLY A 37 10.97 10.16 -1.86
C GLY A 37 10.04 9.06 -1.32
N ILE A 38 10.23 7.83 -1.79
CA ILE A 38 9.40 6.70 -1.42
C ILE A 38 9.74 6.25 -0.01
N THR A 39 8.76 6.33 0.87
CA THR A 39 8.88 5.95 2.28
C THR A 39 8.64 4.47 2.56
N SER A 40 8.08 3.74 1.56
CA SER A 40 7.80 2.30 1.70
C SER A 40 7.90 1.60 0.34
N ALA A 41 8.38 0.36 0.34
CA ALA A 41 8.57 -0.43 -0.87
C ALA A 41 7.25 -0.66 -1.65
N ASP A 42 6.13 -0.75 -0.95
CA ASP A 42 4.80 -0.93 -1.54
C ASP A 42 4.42 0.24 -2.47
N ARG A 43 4.80 1.46 -2.09
CA ARG A 43 4.55 2.66 -2.91
C ARG A 43 5.30 2.64 -4.23
N ALA A 44 6.43 1.95 -4.26
CA ALA A 44 7.21 1.81 -5.49
C ALA A 44 6.43 1.11 -6.62
N LEU A 45 5.48 0.24 -6.27
CA LEU A 45 4.64 -0.47 -7.24
C LEU A 45 3.44 0.35 -7.71
N GLN A 46 3.12 1.45 -7.04
CA GLN A 46 1.91 2.22 -7.32
C GLN A 46 1.98 2.88 -8.71
N GLY A 47 1.06 2.48 -9.59
CA GLY A 47 0.98 3.03 -10.95
C GLY A 47 2.06 2.54 -11.92
N GLN A 48 3.01 1.71 -11.47
CA GLN A 48 4.12 1.23 -12.32
C GLN A 48 3.77 -0.04 -13.10
N ILE A 49 2.89 -0.87 -12.57
CA ILE A 49 2.58 -2.16 -13.17
C ILE A 49 1.09 -2.25 -13.49
N ALA A 50 0.75 -2.50 -14.75
CA ALA A 50 -0.62 -2.72 -15.17
C ALA A 50 -1.23 -3.96 -14.49
N GLY A 51 -2.46 -3.83 -13.96
CA GLY A 51 -3.16 -4.89 -13.23
C GLY A 51 -2.73 -5.08 -11.77
N VAL A 52 -1.90 -4.18 -11.24
CA VAL A 52 -1.55 -4.10 -9.83
C VAL A 52 -2.19 -2.86 -9.23
N GLN A 53 -3.00 -3.06 -8.22
CA GLN A 53 -3.63 -1.98 -7.44
C GLN A 53 -2.93 -1.87 -6.10
N VAL A 54 -2.48 -0.67 -5.76
CA VAL A 54 -1.84 -0.35 -4.48
C VAL A 54 -2.67 0.73 -3.80
N ASN A 55 -3.29 0.37 -2.70
CA ASN A 55 -4.18 1.27 -1.96
C ASN A 55 -3.71 1.40 -0.50
N ALA A 56 -3.67 2.63 0.01
CA ALA A 56 -3.49 2.85 1.43
C ALA A 56 -4.75 2.39 2.19
N ARG A 57 -4.58 1.62 3.27
CA ARG A 57 -5.67 1.24 4.17
C ARG A 57 -6.09 2.40 5.04
N THR A 58 -5.10 3.12 5.52
CA THR A 58 -5.27 4.31 6.35
C THR A 58 -4.36 5.43 5.82
N GLY A 59 -4.47 6.60 6.39
CA GLY A 59 -3.57 7.72 6.12
C GLY A 59 -2.34 7.76 7.04
N GLN A 60 -2.15 6.74 7.88
CA GLN A 60 -1.08 6.73 8.87
C GLN A 60 0.30 6.62 8.19
N PRO A 61 1.24 7.51 8.54
CA PRO A 61 2.61 7.42 8.02
C PRO A 61 3.27 6.10 8.44
N GLY A 62 3.97 5.46 7.48
CA GLY A 62 4.70 4.20 7.74
C GLY A 62 3.85 2.93 7.71
N GLU A 63 2.54 3.02 7.51
CA GLU A 63 1.71 1.82 7.35
C GLU A 63 1.89 1.20 5.96
N SER A 64 1.93 -0.14 5.91
CA SER A 64 2.02 -0.90 4.67
C SER A 64 0.74 -0.76 3.84
N MET A 65 0.91 -0.69 2.52
CA MET A 65 -0.20 -0.58 1.60
C MET A 65 -0.79 -1.95 1.26
N MET A 66 -2.07 -1.96 0.94
CA MET A 66 -2.72 -3.16 0.42
C MET A 66 -2.41 -3.28 -1.08
N ILE A 67 -1.73 -4.36 -1.45
CA ILE A 67 -1.47 -4.71 -2.85
C ILE A 67 -2.48 -5.76 -3.30
N ARG A 68 -3.05 -5.56 -4.48
CA ARG A 68 -3.91 -6.53 -5.17
C ARG A 68 -3.44 -6.72 -6.60
N VAL A 69 -3.31 -7.98 -7.00
CA VAL A 69 -2.92 -8.37 -8.35
C VAL A 69 -4.14 -8.96 -9.05
N ARG A 70 -4.56 -8.33 -10.18
CA ARG A 70 -5.72 -8.74 -10.97
C ARG A 70 -7.08 -8.78 -10.23
N GLY A 71 -7.22 -7.99 -9.16
CA GLY A 71 -8.47 -7.87 -8.41
C GLY A 71 -8.57 -8.78 -7.19
N SER A 72 -9.79 -9.08 -6.75
CA SER A 72 -10.07 -9.95 -5.60
C SER A 72 -10.60 -11.29 -6.08
N ASN A 73 -9.91 -12.37 -5.73
CA ASN A 73 -10.28 -13.73 -6.13
C ASN A 73 -11.03 -14.48 -5.00
N SER A 74 -11.02 -13.97 -3.78
CA SER A 74 -11.63 -14.61 -2.62
C SER A 74 -12.62 -13.68 -1.92
N LEU A 75 -13.80 -14.21 -1.57
CA LEU A 75 -14.80 -13.51 -0.78
C LEU A 75 -14.53 -13.60 0.72
N ALA A 76 -13.94 -14.69 1.18
CA ALA A 76 -13.74 -14.99 2.60
C ALA A 76 -12.25 -15.07 3.00
N GLY A 77 -11.34 -15.23 2.04
CA GLY A 77 -9.89 -15.30 2.27
C GLY A 77 -9.16 -13.99 1.97
N GLY A 78 -7.91 -13.91 2.36
CA GLY A 78 -7.03 -12.80 1.99
C GLY A 78 -6.88 -12.69 0.47
N ASN A 79 -6.87 -11.48 -0.03
CA ASN A 79 -6.61 -11.17 -1.44
C ASN A 79 -5.22 -10.55 -1.64
N GLU A 80 -4.36 -10.65 -0.65
CA GLU A 80 -2.99 -10.17 -0.71
C GLU A 80 -2.12 -11.15 -1.50
N PRO A 81 -1.16 -10.67 -2.31
CA PRO A 81 -0.23 -11.53 -3.01
C PRO A 81 0.75 -12.17 -2.02
N LEU A 82 1.39 -13.25 -2.45
CA LEU A 82 2.53 -13.82 -1.73
C LEU A 82 3.76 -12.94 -1.98
N TYR A 83 4.47 -12.59 -0.94
CA TYR A 83 5.75 -11.89 -1.06
C TYR A 83 6.89 -12.90 -1.02
N VAL A 84 7.88 -12.69 -1.88
CA VAL A 84 9.10 -13.52 -1.93
C VAL A 84 10.30 -12.59 -1.91
N ILE A 85 11.07 -12.61 -0.83
CA ILE A 85 12.21 -11.74 -0.62
C ILE A 85 13.46 -12.59 -0.78
N ASP A 86 14.30 -12.29 -1.78
CA ASP A 86 15.51 -13.05 -2.11
C ASP A 86 15.29 -14.57 -2.20
N GLY A 87 14.12 -14.99 -2.69
CA GLY A 87 13.73 -16.39 -2.81
C GLY A 87 13.02 -16.97 -1.58
N MET A 88 12.90 -16.25 -0.48
CA MET A 88 12.19 -16.70 0.72
C MET A 88 10.73 -16.18 0.74
N PRO A 89 9.74 -17.09 0.77
CA PRO A 89 8.33 -16.67 0.84
C PRO A 89 7.97 -16.16 2.23
N VAL A 90 7.33 -14.98 2.28
CA VAL A 90 6.79 -14.34 3.48
C VAL A 90 5.31 -14.02 3.29
N GLU A 91 4.52 -14.10 4.35
CA GLU A 91 3.06 -13.88 4.26
C GLU A 91 2.67 -12.40 4.18
N LYS A 92 3.49 -11.55 4.74
CA LYS A 92 3.27 -10.10 4.75
C LYS A 92 4.55 -9.39 4.42
N MET A 93 4.43 -8.30 3.70
CA MET A 93 5.55 -7.40 3.53
C MET A 93 5.84 -6.71 4.86
N ASN A 94 7.01 -6.97 5.43
CA ASN A 94 7.44 -6.27 6.61
C ASN A 94 7.81 -4.83 6.24
N SER A 95 7.31 -3.87 7.01
CA SER A 95 7.69 -2.45 6.90
C SER A 95 9.19 -2.20 7.17
N ASP A 96 9.90 -3.24 7.59
CA ASP A 96 11.30 -3.18 8.01
C ASP A 96 12.29 -3.21 6.83
N ILE A 97 11.80 -3.49 5.60
CA ILE A 97 12.67 -3.44 4.42
C ILE A 97 12.80 -2.00 3.95
N ASN A 98 14.00 -1.47 4.07
CA ASN A 98 14.29 -0.16 3.53
C ASN A 98 14.18 -0.19 1.99
N PRO A 99 13.35 0.68 1.38
CA PRO A 99 13.23 0.77 -0.07
C PRO A 99 14.59 0.96 -0.79
N GLU A 100 15.53 1.63 -0.14
CA GLU A 100 16.87 1.86 -0.67
C GLU A 100 17.70 0.57 -0.81
N ASP A 101 17.39 -0.48 -0.02
CA ASP A 101 18.07 -1.77 -0.11
C ASP A 101 17.48 -2.67 -1.21
N ILE A 102 16.38 -2.28 -1.83
CA ILE A 102 15.75 -3.03 -2.90
C ILE A 102 16.44 -2.70 -4.23
N LEU A 103 16.77 -3.72 -4.99
CA LEU A 103 17.31 -3.61 -6.35
C LEU A 103 16.17 -3.57 -7.38
N SER A 104 15.27 -4.56 -7.32
CA SER A 104 14.13 -4.69 -8.22
C SER A 104 12.94 -5.34 -7.54
N MET A 105 11.76 -5.06 -8.06
CA MET A 105 10.51 -5.72 -7.68
C MET A 105 9.82 -6.25 -8.93
N GLU A 106 9.45 -7.53 -8.90
CA GLU A 106 8.77 -8.20 -10.00
C GLU A 106 7.44 -8.76 -9.53
N VAL A 107 6.39 -8.58 -10.34
CA VAL A 107 5.06 -9.09 -10.03
C VAL A 107 4.67 -10.17 -11.01
N LEU A 108 4.58 -11.41 -10.53
CA LEU A 108 4.08 -12.55 -11.28
C LEU A 108 2.56 -12.57 -11.21
N LYS A 109 1.93 -12.38 -12.36
CA LYS A 109 0.46 -12.24 -12.45
C LYS A 109 -0.21 -13.48 -12.99
N ASP A 110 0.48 -14.30 -13.78
CA ASP A 110 -0.09 -15.46 -14.45
C ASP A 110 0.09 -16.74 -13.66
N ALA A 111 -0.89 -17.64 -13.79
CA ALA A 111 -0.90 -18.93 -13.11
C ALA A 111 0.34 -19.79 -13.47
N SER A 112 0.85 -19.69 -14.71
CA SER A 112 2.06 -20.40 -15.13
C SER A 112 3.29 -19.95 -14.36
N SER A 113 3.47 -18.66 -14.15
CA SER A 113 4.60 -18.09 -13.41
C SER A 113 4.49 -18.26 -11.90
N THR A 114 3.26 -18.33 -11.37
CA THR A 114 3.02 -18.51 -9.93
C THR A 114 2.91 -19.97 -9.50
N ALA A 115 2.84 -20.92 -10.45
CA ALA A 115 2.64 -22.34 -10.18
C ALA A 115 3.68 -22.97 -9.23
N ILE A 116 4.93 -22.49 -9.24
CA ILE A 116 6.00 -22.94 -8.35
C ILE A 116 5.72 -22.64 -6.87
N TYR A 117 4.85 -21.66 -6.59
CA TYR A 117 4.47 -21.28 -5.23
C TYR A 117 3.16 -21.94 -4.78
N GLY A 118 2.58 -22.80 -5.63
CA GLY A 118 1.35 -23.56 -5.35
C GLY A 118 0.17 -22.65 -5.06
N SER A 119 -0.73 -23.11 -4.16
CA SER A 119 -1.94 -22.38 -3.77
C SER A 119 -1.66 -21.01 -3.14
N ARG A 120 -0.51 -20.82 -2.51
CA ARG A 120 -0.09 -19.53 -1.92
C ARG A 120 0.13 -18.45 -2.96
N GLY A 121 0.48 -18.83 -4.21
CA GLY A 121 0.65 -17.92 -5.34
C GLY A 121 -0.65 -17.56 -6.08
N ALA A 122 -1.82 -18.07 -5.66
CA ALA A 122 -3.08 -17.89 -6.38
C ALA A 122 -3.50 -16.42 -6.56
N ASN A 123 -3.16 -15.55 -5.62
CA ASN A 123 -3.43 -14.12 -5.67
C ASN A 123 -2.30 -13.29 -6.34
N GLY A 124 -1.36 -13.96 -7.00
CA GLY A 124 -0.14 -13.36 -7.54
C GLY A 124 1.03 -13.45 -6.57
N VAL A 125 2.23 -13.18 -7.09
CA VAL A 125 3.47 -13.20 -6.30
C VAL A 125 4.22 -11.91 -6.56
N VAL A 126 4.65 -11.23 -5.50
CA VAL A 126 5.54 -10.08 -5.56
C VAL A 126 6.93 -10.54 -5.12
N MET A 127 7.84 -10.56 -6.06
CA MET A 127 9.24 -10.89 -5.82
C MET A 127 10.03 -9.63 -5.57
N ILE A 128 10.84 -9.64 -4.53
CA ILE A 128 11.69 -8.52 -4.12
C ILE A 128 13.13 -9.03 -4.11
N THR A 129 13.96 -8.39 -4.91
CA THR A 129 15.39 -8.67 -4.95
C THR A 129 16.13 -7.54 -4.25
N THR A 130 16.93 -7.88 -3.25
CA THR A 130 17.72 -6.87 -2.52
C THR A 130 19.09 -6.65 -3.13
N LYS A 131 19.68 -5.51 -2.84
CA LYS A 131 21.06 -5.19 -3.23
C LYS A 131 22.02 -6.13 -2.48
N ARG A 132 22.91 -6.76 -3.20
CA ARG A 132 23.96 -7.62 -2.61
C ARG A 132 25.31 -6.93 -2.63
N GLY A 133 26.11 -7.22 -1.62
CA GLY A 133 27.51 -6.79 -1.58
C GLY A 133 28.29 -7.31 -2.80
N ARG A 134 29.18 -6.49 -3.31
CA ARG A 134 30.10 -6.84 -4.41
C ARG A 134 31.52 -6.93 -3.89
N THR A 135 32.29 -7.84 -4.45
CA THR A 135 33.76 -7.85 -4.25
C THR A 135 34.37 -6.67 -4.98
N GLY A 136 35.15 -5.85 -4.30
CA GLY A 136 35.77 -4.64 -4.84
C GLY A 136 36.03 -3.60 -3.77
N ASP A 137 36.11 -2.34 -4.18
CA ASP A 137 36.35 -1.23 -3.28
C ASP A 137 35.18 -1.03 -2.29
N THR A 138 35.52 -0.62 -1.06
CA THR A 138 34.53 -0.30 -0.05
C THR A 138 33.74 0.94 -0.46
N VAL A 139 32.44 0.80 -0.60
CA VAL A 139 31.51 1.92 -0.87
C VAL A 139 30.77 2.25 0.41
N LEU A 140 30.86 3.50 0.82
CA LEU A 140 30.05 4.06 1.93
C LEU A 140 29.01 4.98 1.31
N GLU A 141 27.74 4.62 1.48
CA GLU A 141 26.59 5.41 1.02
C GLU A 141 25.77 5.86 2.23
N TYR A 142 25.41 7.13 2.26
CA TYR A 142 24.54 7.70 3.27
C TYR A 142 23.36 8.39 2.60
N ASN A 143 22.15 7.88 2.85
CA ASN A 143 20.90 8.45 2.40
C ASN A 143 20.08 8.90 3.60
N GLY A 144 19.63 10.14 3.60
CA GLY A 144 18.80 10.70 4.66
C GLY A 144 17.69 11.56 4.07
N TYR A 145 16.49 11.45 4.60
CA TYR A 145 15.37 12.32 4.23
C TYR A 145 14.64 12.82 5.47
N VAL A 146 14.00 13.97 5.34
CA VAL A 146 13.09 14.53 6.34
C VAL A 146 11.77 14.82 5.63
N GLY A 147 10.70 14.28 6.15
CA GLY A 147 9.34 14.47 5.61
C GLY A 147 8.39 14.99 6.68
N VAL A 148 7.52 15.93 6.29
CA VAL A 148 6.41 16.41 7.13
C VAL A 148 5.12 15.98 6.47
N SER A 149 4.28 15.28 7.22
CA SER A 149 2.96 14.85 6.78
C SER A 149 1.89 15.63 7.53
N SER A 150 0.93 16.18 6.80
CA SER A 150 -0.21 16.89 7.39
C SER A 150 -1.51 16.41 6.78
N LEU A 151 -2.60 16.52 7.55
CA LEU A 151 -3.93 16.19 7.06
C LEU A 151 -4.33 17.16 5.95
N ARG A 152 -4.63 16.64 4.77
CA ARG A 152 -4.95 17.46 3.60
C ARG A 152 -6.32 18.12 3.69
N LYS A 153 -7.31 17.40 4.23
CA LYS A 153 -8.70 17.88 4.35
C LYS A 153 -9.40 17.11 5.47
N LYS A 154 -10.11 17.84 6.30
CA LYS A 154 -11.09 17.29 7.25
C LYS A 154 -12.43 17.10 6.57
N LEU A 155 -13.24 16.21 7.10
CA LEU A 155 -14.64 16.09 6.69
C LEU A 155 -15.42 17.28 7.21
N ASP A 156 -16.32 17.80 6.41
CA ASP A 156 -17.28 18.83 6.83
C ASP A 156 -18.43 18.12 7.57
N LEU A 157 -18.33 18.07 8.89
CA LEU A 157 -19.31 17.42 9.76
C LEU A 157 -20.25 18.47 10.34
N LEU A 158 -21.47 18.02 10.63
CA LEU A 158 -22.46 18.88 11.30
C LEU A 158 -21.94 19.34 12.66
N GLY A 159 -22.04 20.64 12.91
CA GLY A 159 -21.85 21.21 14.24
C GLY A 159 -22.96 20.79 15.20
N LYS A 160 -22.80 21.12 16.50
CA LYS A 160 -23.78 20.82 17.54
C LYS A 160 -25.17 21.34 17.18
N ASP A 161 -25.25 22.59 16.75
CA ASP A 161 -26.52 23.25 16.50
C ASP A 161 -27.24 22.68 15.27
N ASP A 162 -26.49 22.42 14.20
CA ASP A 162 -27.00 21.79 12.98
C ASP A 162 -27.45 20.33 13.24
N TYR A 163 -26.70 19.60 14.07
CA TYR A 163 -27.10 18.26 14.48
C TYR A 163 -28.39 18.25 15.27
N ILE A 164 -28.55 19.17 16.23
CA ILE A 164 -29.79 19.32 17.02
C ILE A 164 -30.95 19.70 16.12
N ALA A 165 -30.75 20.64 15.19
CA ALA A 165 -31.79 21.03 14.23
C ALA A 165 -32.23 19.83 13.38
N MET A 166 -31.31 19.06 12.84
CA MET A 166 -31.59 17.86 12.06
C MET A 166 -32.37 16.82 12.88
N VAL A 167 -31.93 16.51 14.09
CA VAL A 167 -32.60 15.52 14.96
C VAL A 167 -34.03 15.95 15.31
N ASN A 168 -34.22 17.23 15.60
CA ASN A 168 -35.55 17.75 15.91
C ASN A 168 -36.48 17.76 14.68
N GLU A 169 -35.94 18.07 13.50
CA GLU A 169 -36.70 18.01 12.24
C GLU A 169 -37.15 16.57 11.94
N VAL A 170 -36.25 15.58 12.06
CA VAL A 170 -36.61 14.18 11.89
C VAL A 170 -37.68 13.76 12.88
N SER A 171 -37.53 14.09 14.17
CA SER A 171 -38.50 13.75 15.21
C SER A 171 -39.85 14.36 14.98
N GLN A 172 -39.91 15.61 14.51
CA GLN A 172 -41.17 16.27 14.16
C GLN A 172 -41.86 15.62 12.96
N ASN A 173 -41.09 15.27 11.94
CA ASN A 173 -41.60 14.58 10.75
C ASN A 173 -42.19 13.19 11.09
N ASP A 174 -41.59 12.51 12.08
CA ASP A 174 -42.08 11.24 12.60
C ASP A 174 -43.28 11.41 13.58
N GLY A 175 -43.72 12.62 13.86
CA GLY A 175 -44.84 12.92 14.75
C GLY A 175 -44.50 12.82 16.24
N ASN A 176 -43.23 12.72 16.62
CA ASN A 176 -42.78 12.56 18.01
C ASN A 176 -42.51 13.90 18.73
N GLY A 177 -42.64 15.07 18.04
CA GLY A 177 -42.36 16.40 18.61
C GLY A 177 -40.86 16.71 18.70
N ILE A 178 -40.46 17.57 19.63
CA ILE A 178 -39.07 18.00 19.82
C ILE A 178 -38.31 16.92 20.56
N ALA A 179 -37.27 16.36 19.93
CA ALA A 179 -36.44 15.33 20.51
C ALA A 179 -35.40 15.89 21.52
N ILE A 180 -34.81 17.03 21.22
CA ILE A 180 -33.81 17.71 22.06
C ILE A 180 -34.34 19.11 22.37
N THR A 181 -34.66 19.35 23.65
CA THR A 181 -35.13 20.68 24.10
C THR A 181 -33.97 21.68 24.17
N PRO A 182 -34.24 22.99 24.11
CA PRO A 182 -33.18 24.01 24.24
C PRO A 182 -32.37 23.89 25.54
N GLU A 183 -33.01 23.45 26.63
CA GLU A 183 -32.34 23.23 27.90
C GLU A 183 -31.35 22.05 27.85
N GLN A 184 -31.77 20.94 27.22
CA GLN A 184 -30.93 19.81 26.99
C GLN A 184 -29.78 20.17 26.01
N ALA A 185 -30.08 20.91 24.96
CA ALA A 185 -29.10 21.40 24.01
C ALA A 185 -28.00 22.25 24.68
N ALA A 186 -28.34 23.05 25.67
CA ALA A 186 -27.38 23.86 26.40
C ALA A 186 -26.38 23.02 27.22
N MET A 187 -26.79 21.83 27.67
CA MET A 187 -25.95 20.92 28.46
C MET A 187 -25.02 20.05 27.58
N LEU A 188 -25.30 19.91 26.27
CA LEU A 188 -24.48 19.11 25.38
C LEU A 188 -23.15 19.82 25.05
N PRO A 189 -22.02 19.13 25.12
CA PRO A 189 -20.73 19.70 24.71
C PRO A 189 -20.70 19.94 23.21
N ASN A 190 -20.04 21.01 22.80
CA ASN A 190 -19.72 21.25 21.39
C ASN A 190 -18.30 20.73 21.09
N ASN A 191 -18.17 19.47 20.81
CA ASN A 191 -16.88 18.82 20.53
C ASN A 191 -16.70 18.59 19.04
N ASP A 192 -15.61 19.08 18.48
CA ASP A 192 -15.10 18.61 17.19
C ASP A 192 -14.25 17.36 17.42
N TRP A 193 -14.84 16.20 17.14
CA TRP A 193 -14.18 14.91 17.31
C TRP A 193 -13.00 14.73 16.35
N GLN A 194 -13.02 15.38 15.20
CA GLN A 194 -11.89 15.35 14.27
C GLN A 194 -10.71 16.12 14.86
N ASP A 195 -10.94 17.29 15.42
CA ASP A 195 -9.89 18.08 16.05
C ASP A 195 -9.29 17.37 17.27
N LEU A 196 -10.13 16.69 18.06
CA LEU A 196 -9.66 15.89 19.18
C LEU A 196 -8.85 14.65 18.75
N ALA A 197 -9.24 13.99 17.65
CA ALA A 197 -8.56 12.80 17.15
C ALA A 197 -7.24 13.11 16.44
N TYR A 198 -7.11 14.30 15.84
CA TYR A 198 -5.93 14.72 15.08
C TYR A 198 -5.01 15.69 15.83
N GLN A 199 -5.18 15.80 17.15
CA GLN A 199 -4.20 16.52 17.97
C GLN A 199 -2.87 15.74 17.95
N THR A 200 -1.83 16.37 17.40
CA THR A 200 -0.43 15.91 17.44
C THR A 200 0.31 16.54 18.61
#